data_5b878770b6685284088833b6b809d39d
#
_entry.id   5b878770b6685284088833b6b809d39d
#
_cell.length_a   1.000
_cell.length_b   1.000
_cell.length_c   1.000
_cell.angle_alpha   90.00
_cell.angle_beta   90.00
_cell.angle_gamma   90.00
#
_symmetry.space_group_name_H-M   'P 1'
#
loop_
_entity.id
_entity.type
_entity.pdbx_description
1 polymer ?
#
loop_
_entity_poly.entity_id
_entity_poly.type
_entity_poly.pdbx_seq_one_letter_code
_entity_poly.pdbx_strand_id
1 'polypeptide(L)'
;MRNAALHRGGHPARSHDGIPAAQAVPIARTRRRRPRASARQASTPPAAEPAFRMASRQPGQATTVVMVADVAIGAGDLIVIAGPCSVESRQQIRETARRVKAAGARILRGGAYKPRTSPYEFQGLGEKALEWLAEAREASGLPVVTEVLSPEDVDMVGDYADMLQVGARNMQNYALLRKLATSPKPVLLKRGPAATIREWLLAAEYILSGGNPNVVLCERGIRTFETATRNTLDLAGAALVKELSHLPVLVDPSHGTGQRRLVPPASRAAAAIGADGLIIEVHPCPDEAWSDGEQSLDPAQFGMLMDDLRLMVPACA
;
A
#
# COMPACT_ATOMS: atom_id res chain seq x y z
N MET A 1 55.46 -17.27 -32.09
CA MET A 1 56.31 -18.47 -32.00
C MET A 1 55.73 -19.41 -30.98
N ARG A 2 55.46 -20.65 -31.43
CA ARG A 2 55.17 -21.90 -30.70
C ARG A 2 53.89 -21.93 -29.84
N ASN A 3 52.75 -22.52 -30.28
CA ASN A 3 52.41 -23.95 -30.52
C ASN A 3 52.48 -24.82 -29.26
N ALA A 4 51.36 -25.38 -28.92
CA ALA A 4 51.06 -26.77 -28.59
C ALA A 4 49.99 -26.84 -27.46
N ALA A 5 49.09 -27.77 -27.37
CA ALA A 5 48.57 -28.87 -28.17
C ALA A 5 47.31 -29.39 -27.41
N LEU A 6 46.39 -29.95 -28.17
CA LEU A 6 45.17 -30.66 -27.76
C LEU A 6 45.48 -31.90 -26.88
N HIS A 7 44.65 -32.14 -25.85
CA HIS A 7 44.40 -33.50 -25.38
C HIS A 7 42.88 -33.77 -25.34
N ARG A 8 42.45 -34.65 -26.22
CA ARG A 8 41.17 -35.34 -26.21
C ARG A 8 41.25 -36.50 -25.23
N GLY A 9 40.36 -36.58 -24.25
CA GLY A 9 40.15 -37.74 -23.42
C GLY A 9 38.73 -38.28 -23.66
N GLY A 10 38.60 -39.38 -24.39
CA GLY A 10 37.34 -40.06 -24.59
C GLY A 10 36.90 -40.83 -23.35
N HIS A 11 35.61 -40.79 -23.03
CA HIS A 11 34.99 -41.67 -22.06
C HIS A 11 34.26 -42.82 -22.79
N PRO A 12 34.38 -44.07 -22.30
CA PRO A 12 33.71 -45.20 -22.87
C PRO A 12 32.21 -45.24 -22.46
N ALA A 13 31.37 -45.63 -23.42
CA ALA A 13 29.95 -45.90 -23.22
C ALA A 13 29.74 -47.10 -22.27
N ARG A 14 28.89 -46.95 -21.25
CA ARG A 14 28.38 -48.09 -20.46
C ARG A 14 27.07 -48.56 -21.04
N SER A 15 27.03 -49.86 -21.37
CA SER A 15 25.87 -50.64 -21.81
C SER A 15 24.83 -50.70 -20.68
N HIS A 16 23.59 -50.42 -21.02
CA HIS A 16 22.40 -50.67 -20.17
C HIS A 16 21.96 -52.11 -20.38
N ASP A 17 22.24 -52.98 -19.41
CA ASP A 17 21.62 -54.31 -19.31
C ASP A 17 20.25 -54.25 -18.65
N GLY A 18 19.38 -55.10 -19.18
CA GLY A 18 17.93 -55.08 -19.05
C GLY A 18 17.35 -55.22 -17.62
N ILE A 19 16.24 -54.56 -17.42
CA ILE A 19 15.30 -54.77 -16.29
C ILE A 19 14.31 -55.87 -16.70
N PRO A 20 14.14 -56.96 -15.92
CA PRO A 20 13.15 -57.99 -16.25
C PRO A 20 11.72 -57.52 -16.02
N ALA A 21 10.82 -57.87 -16.95
CA ALA A 21 9.42 -57.54 -16.89
C ALA A 21 8.70 -58.20 -15.69
N ALA A 22 8.03 -57.40 -14.88
CA ALA A 22 7.21 -57.87 -13.78
C ALA A 22 5.92 -58.53 -14.31
N GLN A 23 5.70 -59.76 -13.89
CA GLN A 23 4.50 -60.53 -14.19
C GLN A 23 3.26 -59.93 -13.53
N ALA A 24 2.22 -59.70 -14.33
CA ALA A 24 0.93 -59.19 -13.84
C ALA A 24 0.15 -60.28 -13.11
N VAL A 25 -0.21 -60.02 -11.84
CA VAL A 25 -1.12 -60.88 -11.05
C VAL A 25 -2.57 -60.44 -11.35
N PRO A 26 -3.52 -61.34 -11.69
CA PRO A 26 -4.90 -60.96 -11.95
C PRO A 26 -5.66 -60.67 -10.65
N ILE A 27 -6.15 -59.43 -10.50
CA ILE A 27 -7.02 -59.03 -9.36
C ILE A 27 -8.47 -59.43 -9.71
N ALA A 28 -9.01 -60.39 -8.95
CA ALA A 28 -10.42 -60.79 -9.03
C ALA A 28 -11.33 -59.64 -8.54
N ARG A 29 -12.19 -59.13 -9.47
CA ARG A 29 -13.23 -58.15 -9.16
C ARG A 29 -14.42 -58.79 -8.48
N THR A 30 -14.52 -58.74 -7.16
CA THR A 30 -15.77 -58.99 -6.41
C THR A 30 -16.57 -57.69 -6.35
N ARG A 31 -17.65 -57.61 -7.15
CA ARG A 31 -18.66 -56.55 -7.06
C ARG A 31 -19.47 -56.72 -5.78
N ARG A 32 -19.10 -56.02 -4.69
CA ARG A 32 -20.03 -55.80 -3.57
C ARG A 32 -20.88 -54.55 -3.87
N ARG A 33 -22.20 -54.75 -4.06
CA ARG A 33 -23.19 -53.65 -4.07
C ARG A 33 -23.17 -52.97 -2.70
N ARG A 34 -22.72 -51.68 -2.65
CA ARG A 34 -22.91 -50.82 -1.48
C ARG A 34 -24.36 -50.33 -1.46
N PRO A 35 -25.04 -50.31 -0.28
CA PRO A 35 -26.35 -49.69 -0.15
C PRO A 35 -26.22 -48.16 -0.42
N ARG A 36 -27.21 -47.61 -1.13
CA ARG A 36 -27.35 -46.15 -1.34
C ARG A 36 -27.50 -45.49 0.04
N ALA A 37 -26.45 -44.81 0.50
CA ALA A 37 -26.56 -43.89 1.60
C ALA A 37 -27.40 -42.69 1.14
N SER A 38 -28.49 -42.39 1.84
CA SER A 38 -29.28 -41.18 1.67
C SER A 38 -28.34 -39.96 1.76
N ALA A 39 -28.43 -39.09 0.77
CA ALA A 39 -27.70 -37.83 0.79
C ALA A 39 -28.13 -37.04 2.00
N ARG A 40 -27.36 -37.10 3.08
CA ARG A 40 -27.39 -36.05 4.12
C ARG A 40 -27.01 -34.76 3.40
N GLN A 41 -27.96 -33.82 3.32
CA GLN A 41 -27.63 -32.44 3.01
C GLN A 41 -26.57 -32.00 4.02
N ALA A 42 -25.34 -31.84 3.54
CA ALA A 42 -24.28 -31.20 4.32
C ALA A 42 -24.75 -29.76 4.54
N SER A 43 -25.25 -29.47 5.76
CA SER A 43 -25.44 -28.11 6.18
C SER A 43 -24.06 -27.43 6.12
N THR A 44 -23.92 -26.45 5.25
CA THR A 44 -22.74 -25.58 5.21
C THR A 44 -22.57 -25.02 6.64
N PRO A 45 -21.42 -25.22 7.29
CA PRO A 45 -21.21 -24.62 8.60
C PRO A 45 -21.44 -23.11 8.47
N PRO A 46 -22.07 -22.44 9.48
CA PRO A 46 -22.24 -21.01 9.44
C PRO A 46 -20.86 -20.38 9.19
N ALA A 47 -20.80 -19.44 8.24
CA ALA A 47 -19.57 -18.72 7.95
C ALA A 47 -19.05 -18.16 9.28
N ALA A 48 -17.83 -18.51 9.66
CA ALA A 48 -17.23 -18.01 10.89
C ALA A 48 -17.31 -16.47 10.85
N GLU A 49 -17.83 -15.86 11.91
CA GLU A 49 -17.88 -14.40 12.02
C GLU A 49 -16.50 -13.83 11.69
N PRO A 50 -16.42 -12.77 10.84
CA PRO A 50 -15.15 -12.18 10.51
C PRO A 50 -14.45 -11.71 11.77
N ALA A 51 -13.14 -11.91 11.84
CA ALA A 51 -12.35 -11.56 13.02
C ALA A 51 -12.35 -10.03 13.30
N PHE A 52 -12.70 -9.22 12.30
CA PHE A 52 -12.92 -7.77 12.38
C PHE A 52 -14.42 -7.50 12.15
N ARG A 53 -15.04 -6.69 13.00
CA ARG A 53 -16.49 -6.46 13.01
C ARG A 53 -16.85 -5.09 12.43
N MET A 54 -16.23 -4.04 12.98
CA MET A 54 -16.49 -2.65 12.57
C MET A 54 -15.91 -2.32 11.19
N ALA A 55 -14.75 -2.88 10.86
CA ALA A 55 -14.13 -2.72 9.55
C ALA A 55 -14.79 -3.57 8.44
N SER A 56 -15.64 -4.53 8.79
CA SER A 56 -16.25 -5.48 7.86
C SER A 56 -17.36 -4.82 7.04
N ARG A 57 -17.37 -5.05 5.71
CA ARG A 57 -18.43 -4.62 4.81
C ARG A 57 -19.68 -5.48 5.02
N GLN A 58 -20.82 -4.85 5.24
CA GLN A 58 -22.12 -5.52 5.28
C GLN A 58 -22.71 -5.62 3.87
N PRO A 59 -23.59 -6.60 3.60
CA PRO A 59 -24.28 -6.69 2.32
C PRO A 59 -25.00 -5.38 1.96
N GLY A 60 -24.69 -4.83 0.77
CA GLY A 60 -25.28 -3.57 0.30
C GLY A 60 -24.68 -2.30 0.91
N GLN A 61 -23.68 -2.41 1.79
CA GLN A 61 -23.03 -1.24 2.37
C GLN A 61 -22.10 -0.57 1.35
N ALA A 62 -22.30 0.73 1.13
CA ALA A 62 -21.40 1.57 0.33
C ALA A 62 -20.04 1.74 1.02
N THR A 63 -19.04 2.16 0.25
CA THR A 63 -17.75 2.59 0.80
C THR A 63 -17.97 3.80 1.72
N THR A 64 -17.34 3.79 2.88
CA THR A 64 -17.35 4.93 3.80
C THR A 64 -16.65 6.12 3.16
N VAL A 65 -17.28 7.28 3.22
CA VAL A 65 -16.68 8.53 2.79
C VAL A 65 -15.94 9.16 3.97
N VAL A 66 -14.66 9.35 3.81
CA VAL A 66 -13.79 10.00 4.82
C VAL A 66 -13.45 11.41 4.34
N MET A 67 -13.85 12.42 5.12
CA MET A 67 -13.55 13.82 4.82
C MET A 67 -12.18 14.22 5.35
N VAL A 68 -11.34 14.81 4.49
CA VAL A 68 -10.08 15.47 4.85
C VAL A 68 -10.22 16.93 4.44
N ALA A 69 -10.57 17.79 5.39
CA ALA A 69 -11.08 19.13 5.11
C ALA A 69 -12.26 19.09 4.13
N ASP A 70 -12.12 19.66 2.94
CA ASP A 70 -13.11 19.65 1.85
C ASP A 70 -13.00 18.48 0.86
N VAL A 71 -12.02 17.56 1.06
CA VAL A 71 -11.76 16.43 0.16
C VAL A 71 -12.42 15.17 0.68
N ALA A 72 -13.32 14.57 -0.13
CA ALA A 72 -14.03 13.35 0.18
C ALA A 72 -13.30 12.13 -0.43
N ILE A 73 -12.73 11.26 0.40
CA ILE A 73 -12.10 10.00 -0.01
C ILE A 73 -13.15 8.88 0.08
N GLY A 74 -13.34 8.10 -0.99
CA GLY A 74 -14.34 7.02 -1.04
C GLY A 74 -15.69 7.43 -1.62
N ALA A 75 -15.81 8.65 -2.15
CA ALA A 75 -17.05 9.16 -2.76
C ALA A 75 -17.21 8.79 -4.26
N GLY A 76 -16.29 8.03 -4.83
CA GLY A 76 -16.31 7.60 -6.23
C GLY A 76 -15.20 8.20 -7.08
N ASP A 77 -14.69 9.37 -6.73
CA ASP A 77 -13.54 9.98 -7.41
C ASP A 77 -12.23 9.33 -6.98
N LEU A 78 -11.27 9.20 -7.91
CA LEU A 78 -9.90 8.79 -7.61
C LEU A 78 -9.12 9.98 -6.99
N ILE A 79 -8.92 9.95 -5.69
CA ILE A 79 -8.21 11.01 -4.97
C ILE A 79 -6.69 10.79 -5.03
N VAL A 80 -5.95 11.78 -5.52
CA VAL A 80 -4.47 11.70 -5.55
C VAL A 80 -3.87 12.60 -4.47
N ILE A 81 -3.14 11.95 -3.57
CA ILE A 81 -2.31 12.57 -2.53
C ILE A 81 -0.90 12.63 -3.08
N ALA A 82 -0.27 13.82 -3.12
CA ALA A 82 1.07 13.97 -3.70
C ALA A 82 1.94 14.94 -2.91
N GLY A 83 3.25 14.71 -2.94
CA GLY A 83 4.25 15.56 -2.29
C GLY A 83 5.51 14.79 -1.93
N PRO A 84 6.52 15.43 -1.31
CA PRO A 84 7.82 14.81 -1.11
C PRO A 84 7.79 13.70 -0.04
N CYS A 85 8.78 12.83 -0.08
CA CYS A 85 9.02 11.85 0.99
C CYS A 85 9.27 12.55 2.32
N SER A 86 10.16 13.54 2.33
CA SER A 86 10.48 14.39 3.48
C SER A 86 10.36 15.87 3.14
N VAL A 87 10.00 16.66 4.14
CA VAL A 87 10.10 18.12 4.06
C VAL A 87 11.53 18.52 4.37
N GLU A 88 12.22 19.09 3.40
CA GLU A 88 13.65 19.39 3.46
C GLU A 88 13.93 20.89 3.62
N SER A 89 13.06 21.72 3.09
CA SER A 89 13.09 23.16 3.24
C SER A 89 11.73 23.80 3.00
N ARG A 90 11.57 25.04 3.50
CA ARG A 90 10.37 25.86 3.24
C ARG A 90 10.13 26.07 1.74
N GLN A 91 11.19 26.28 0.98
CA GLN A 91 11.12 26.49 -0.47
C GLN A 91 10.68 25.20 -1.18
N GLN A 92 11.30 24.06 -0.85
CA GLN A 92 11.00 22.77 -1.46
C GLN A 92 9.52 22.38 -1.29
N ILE A 93 8.96 22.48 -0.07
CA ILE A 93 7.58 22.06 0.16
C ILE A 93 6.57 23.03 -0.49
N ARG A 94 6.81 24.34 -0.47
CA ARG A 94 5.95 25.33 -1.14
C ARG A 94 5.94 25.16 -2.66
N GLU A 95 7.10 24.94 -3.26
CA GLU A 95 7.23 24.69 -4.70
C GLU A 95 6.53 23.38 -5.07
N THR A 96 6.74 22.32 -4.31
CA THR A 96 6.06 21.02 -4.52
C THR A 96 4.55 21.20 -4.43
N ALA A 97 4.04 21.83 -3.37
CA ALA A 97 2.61 22.03 -3.17
C ALA A 97 1.96 22.75 -4.34
N ARG A 98 2.60 23.85 -4.80
CA ARG A 98 2.12 24.60 -5.97
C ARG A 98 2.04 23.74 -7.23
N ARG A 99 3.09 22.94 -7.51
CA ARG A 99 3.17 22.13 -8.72
C ARG A 99 2.20 20.94 -8.70
N VAL A 100 2.11 20.23 -7.56
CA VAL A 100 1.18 19.09 -7.46
C VAL A 100 -0.27 19.55 -7.47
N LYS A 101 -0.59 20.72 -6.88
CA LYS A 101 -1.92 21.35 -6.98
C LYS A 101 -2.29 21.66 -8.43
N ALA A 102 -1.39 22.30 -9.16
CA ALA A 102 -1.60 22.66 -10.58
C ALA A 102 -1.82 21.41 -11.44
N ALA A 103 -1.16 20.30 -11.13
CA ALA A 103 -1.36 19.02 -11.82
C ALA A 103 -2.64 18.28 -11.39
N GLY A 104 -3.33 18.69 -10.29
CA GLY A 104 -4.60 18.15 -9.87
C GLY A 104 -4.55 17.22 -8.65
N ALA A 105 -3.45 17.22 -7.88
CA ALA A 105 -3.46 16.60 -6.55
C ALA A 105 -4.51 17.29 -5.65
N ARG A 106 -5.13 16.50 -4.78
CA ARG A 106 -6.19 16.96 -3.88
C ARG A 106 -5.71 17.12 -2.44
N ILE A 107 -4.65 16.43 -2.04
CA ILE A 107 -4.06 16.46 -0.71
C ILE A 107 -2.54 16.52 -0.86
N LEU A 108 -1.88 17.36 -0.04
CA LEU A 108 -0.44 17.45 0.05
C LEU A 108 0.08 16.43 1.07
N ARG A 109 1.09 15.62 0.69
CA ARG A 109 1.84 14.82 1.65
C ARG A 109 3.22 15.40 1.89
N GLY A 110 3.77 15.19 3.07
CA GLY A 110 5.17 15.48 3.40
C GLY A 110 5.54 14.90 4.75
N GLY A 111 6.70 14.23 4.85
CA GLY A 111 7.19 13.67 6.11
C GLY A 111 7.93 14.72 6.91
N ALA A 112 7.43 15.09 8.09
CA ALA A 112 8.13 15.94 9.07
C ALA A 112 9.10 15.12 9.91
N TYR A 113 8.71 13.91 10.26
CA TYR A 113 9.50 12.91 10.96
C TYR A 113 9.73 11.71 10.05
N LYS A 114 10.89 11.07 10.17
CA LYS A 114 11.26 9.93 9.32
C LYS A 114 11.69 8.73 10.19
N PRO A 115 10.86 7.66 10.27
CA PRO A 115 11.28 6.43 10.92
C PRO A 115 12.34 5.74 10.06
N ARG A 116 13.57 5.63 10.57
CA ARG A 116 14.70 5.06 9.85
C ARG A 116 15.19 3.78 10.51
N THR A 117 15.71 2.87 9.70
CA THR A 117 16.35 1.65 10.22
C THR A 117 17.70 1.97 10.87
N SER A 118 18.43 2.93 10.30
CA SER A 118 19.69 3.42 10.84
C SER A 118 19.51 4.75 11.59
N PRO A 119 20.05 4.91 12.81
CA PRO A 119 20.00 6.18 13.53
C PRO A 119 20.86 7.27 12.89
N TYR A 120 21.73 6.92 11.95
CA TYR A 120 22.60 7.86 11.24
C TYR A 120 21.97 8.44 9.97
N GLU A 121 20.82 7.93 9.54
CA GLU A 121 20.07 8.47 8.42
C GLU A 121 19.28 9.72 8.85
N PHE A 122 18.89 10.55 7.87
CA PHE A 122 18.07 11.74 8.10
C PHE A 122 16.75 11.39 8.80
N GLN A 123 16.54 11.96 9.99
CA GLN A 123 15.38 11.66 10.87
C GLN A 123 14.18 12.60 10.64
N GLY A 124 14.29 13.56 9.71
CA GLY A 124 13.31 14.62 9.52
C GLY A 124 13.70 15.91 10.26
N LEU A 125 12.98 16.99 10.00
CA LEU A 125 13.19 18.30 10.63
C LEU A 125 12.20 18.59 11.77
N GLY A 126 11.36 17.59 12.11
CA GLY A 126 10.45 17.68 13.24
C GLY A 126 9.41 18.79 13.10
N GLU A 127 9.15 19.50 14.20
CA GLU A 127 8.15 20.57 14.28
C GLU A 127 8.39 21.68 13.25
N LYS A 128 9.65 21.98 12.93
CA LYS A 128 9.97 22.96 11.88
C LYS A 128 9.41 22.56 10.51
N ALA A 129 9.43 21.30 10.18
CA ALA A 129 8.83 20.81 8.95
C ALA A 129 7.29 20.86 9.00
N LEU A 130 6.68 20.66 10.17
CA LEU A 130 5.24 20.83 10.38
C LEU A 130 4.80 22.27 10.15
N GLU A 131 5.54 23.25 10.67
CA GLU A 131 5.30 24.68 10.40
C GLU A 131 5.30 24.97 8.88
N TRP A 132 6.29 24.47 8.16
CA TRP A 132 6.40 24.68 6.71
C TRP A 132 5.30 23.94 5.93
N LEU A 133 4.84 22.79 6.41
CA LEU A 133 3.68 22.10 5.84
C LEU A 133 2.40 22.93 6.00
N ALA A 134 2.17 23.51 7.20
CA ALA A 134 1.03 24.39 7.45
C ALA A 134 1.06 25.64 6.56
N GLU A 135 2.22 26.28 6.41
CA GLU A 135 2.38 27.40 5.47
C GLU A 135 2.12 26.99 4.02
N ALA A 136 2.56 25.80 3.60
CA ALA A 136 2.31 25.28 2.27
C ALA A 136 0.82 24.95 2.03
N ARG A 137 0.12 24.46 3.09
CA ARG A 137 -1.34 24.29 3.11
C ARG A 137 -2.05 25.61 2.83
N GLU A 138 -1.73 26.65 3.59
CA GLU A 138 -2.33 27.96 3.45
C GLU A 138 -2.10 28.57 2.05
N ALA A 139 -0.86 28.44 1.56
CA ALA A 139 -0.48 29.02 0.26
C ALA A 139 -1.08 28.25 -0.94
N SER A 140 -1.29 26.93 -0.83
CA SER A 140 -1.80 26.10 -1.93
C SER A 140 -3.29 25.82 -1.82
N GLY A 141 -3.88 25.87 -0.62
CA GLY A 141 -5.23 25.40 -0.34
C GLY A 141 -5.36 23.87 -0.40
N LEU A 142 -4.24 23.11 -0.33
CA LEU A 142 -4.28 21.64 -0.23
C LEU A 142 -4.30 21.24 1.24
N PRO A 143 -5.26 20.42 1.70
CA PRO A 143 -5.15 19.80 3.02
C PRO A 143 -3.89 18.93 3.10
N VAL A 144 -3.37 18.74 4.32
CA VAL A 144 -2.08 18.10 4.58
C VAL A 144 -2.26 16.76 5.27
N VAL A 145 -1.54 15.74 4.77
CA VAL A 145 -1.29 14.48 5.48
C VAL A 145 0.18 14.35 5.83
N THR A 146 0.48 14.04 7.10
CA THR A 146 1.85 13.75 7.57
C THR A 146 1.87 12.57 8.53
N GLU A 147 3.03 11.93 8.65
CA GLU A 147 3.21 10.74 9.49
C GLU A 147 3.42 11.14 10.95
N VAL A 148 2.71 10.47 11.86
CA VAL A 148 2.91 10.52 13.30
C VAL A 148 3.58 9.23 13.77
N LEU A 149 4.60 9.33 14.63
CA LEU A 149 5.44 8.21 15.03
C LEU A 149 5.09 7.64 16.41
N SER A 150 4.69 8.48 17.34
CA SER A 150 4.42 8.09 18.73
C SER A 150 3.05 8.58 19.21
N PRO A 151 2.46 7.94 20.25
CA PRO A 151 1.21 8.41 20.84
C PRO A 151 1.29 9.83 21.39
N GLU A 152 2.44 10.21 21.91
CA GLU A 152 2.70 11.53 22.55
C GLU A 152 2.62 12.65 21.52
N ASP A 153 2.98 12.39 20.27
CA ASP A 153 3.04 13.39 19.19
C ASP A 153 1.69 13.60 18.48
N VAL A 154 0.67 12.75 18.75
CA VAL A 154 -0.60 12.77 18.00
C VAL A 154 -1.28 14.13 18.04
N ASP A 155 -1.38 14.75 19.21
CA ASP A 155 -2.07 16.02 19.37
C ASP A 155 -1.28 17.15 18.70
N MET A 156 0.03 17.23 18.94
CA MET A 156 0.93 18.23 18.34
C MET A 156 0.96 18.12 16.80
N VAL A 157 1.13 16.91 16.24
CA VAL A 157 1.11 16.72 14.78
C VAL A 157 -0.28 17.03 14.22
N GLY A 158 -1.35 16.71 14.96
CA GLY A 158 -2.73 17.00 14.61
C GLY A 158 -3.07 18.49 14.50
N ASP A 159 -2.37 19.37 15.22
CA ASP A 159 -2.54 20.82 15.11
C ASP A 159 -2.07 21.35 13.74
N TYR A 160 -1.09 20.71 13.12
CA TYR A 160 -0.54 21.11 11.82
C TYR A 160 -1.14 20.36 10.62
N ALA A 161 -1.68 19.15 10.83
CA ALA A 161 -2.16 18.28 9.75
C ALA A 161 -3.68 18.13 9.75
N ASP A 162 -4.25 17.91 8.56
CA ASP A 162 -5.68 17.63 8.36
C ASP A 162 -5.97 16.11 8.40
N MET A 163 -4.96 15.27 8.18
CA MET A 163 -5.00 13.82 8.26
C MET A 163 -3.71 13.29 8.85
N LEU A 164 -3.78 12.30 9.73
CA LEU A 164 -2.64 11.66 10.37
C LEU A 164 -2.31 10.33 9.69
N GLN A 165 -1.05 10.14 9.28
CA GLN A 165 -0.61 8.89 8.68
C GLN A 165 0.05 7.99 9.73
N VAL A 166 -0.39 6.72 9.77
CA VAL A 166 0.34 5.63 10.44
C VAL A 166 1.21 4.93 9.40
N GLY A 167 2.51 5.05 9.52
CA GLY A 167 3.47 4.39 8.63
C GLY A 167 3.41 2.85 8.76
N ALA A 168 3.84 2.16 7.71
CA ALA A 168 3.78 0.70 7.64
C ALA A 168 4.52 0.00 8.80
N ARG A 169 5.63 0.60 9.30
CA ARG A 169 6.39 0.08 10.46
C ARG A 169 5.62 0.23 11.77
N ASN A 170 4.65 1.15 11.83
CA ASN A 170 3.83 1.45 13.01
C ASN A 170 2.42 0.84 12.95
N MET A 171 2.08 0.06 11.92
CA MET A 171 0.75 -0.55 11.80
C MET A 171 0.34 -1.35 13.04
N GLN A 172 1.29 -1.98 13.72
CA GLN A 172 1.07 -2.78 14.92
C GLN A 172 1.44 -2.05 16.23
N ASN A 173 1.67 -0.74 16.17
CA ASN A 173 1.82 0.07 17.37
C ASN A 173 0.44 0.37 17.99
N TYR A 174 -0.09 -0.61 18.72
CA TYR A 174 -1.44 -0.53 19.29
C TYR A 174 -1.62 0.61 20.29
N ALA A 175 -0.55 1.10 20.92
CA ALA A 175 -0.61 2.29 21.76
C ALA A 175 -0.92 3.54 20.91
N LEU A 176 -0.23 3.69 19.78
CA LEU A 176 -0.49 4.75 18.80
C LEU A 176 -1.91 4.64 18.22
N LEU A 177 -2.34 3.44 17.81
CA LEU A 177 -3.68 3.23 17.25
C LEU A 177 -4.78 3.59 18.25
N ARG A 178 -4.64 3.23 19.54
CA ARG A 178 -5.58 3.63 20.59
C ARG A 178 -5.62 5.14 20.81
N LYS A 179 -4.49 5.84 20.74
CA LYS A 179 -4.46 7.30 20.85
C LYS A 179 -5.13 7.96 19.64
N LEU A 180 -4.89 7.46 18.43
CA LEU A 180 -5.54 7.92 17.20
C LEU A 180 -7.06 7.66 17.19
N ALA A 181 -7.50 6.62 17.87
CA ALA A 181 -8.93 6.32 18.03
C ALA A 181 -9.71 7.42 18.77
N THR A 182 -9.04 8.21 19.60
CA THR A 182 -9.65 9.35 20.31
C THR A 182 -9.40 10.70 19.62
N SER A 183 -8.64 10.70 18.53
CA SER A 183 -8.37 11.91 17.73
C SER A 183 -9.56 12.24 16.82
N PRO A 184 -9.92 13.52 16.62
CA PRO A 184 -10.91 13.91 15.64
C PRO A 184 -10.40 13.85 14.19
N LYS A 185 -9.09 13.68 14.01
CA LYS A 185 -8.47 13.69 12.67
C LYS A 185 -8.66 12.36 11.95
N PRO A 186 -8.92 12.37 10.62
CA PRO A 186 -8.87 11.16 9.81
C PRO A 186 -7.49 10.49 9.86
N VAL A 187 -7.47 9.16 9.73
CA VAL A 187 -6.25 8.36 9.82
C VAL A 187 -6.01 7.60 8.52
N LEU A 188 -4.84 7.80 7.90
CA LEU A 188 -4.33 6.98 6.81
C LEU A 188 -3.49 5.84 7.39
N LEU A 189 -4.02 4.62 7.37
CA LEU A 189 -3.38 3.44 7.93
C LEU A 189 -2.68 2.63 6.83
N LYS A 190 -1.35 2.71 6.75
CA LYS A 190 -0.54 1.92 5.81
C LYS A 190 -0.37 0.48 6.27
N ARG A 191 -0.52 -0.47 5.33
CA ARG A 191 -0.30 -1.90 5.58
C ARG A 191 1.15 -2.17 5.94
N GLY A 192 1.39 -2.97 6.97
CA GLY A 192 2.72 -3.41 7.38
C GLY A 192 3.37 -4.34 6.34
N PRO A 193 4.72 -4.31 6.20
CA PRO A 193 5.42 -5.03 5.12
C PRO A 193 5.32 -6.56 5.21
N ALA A 194 4.97 -7.11 6.37
CA ALA A 194 4.74 -8.55 6.58
C ALA A 194 3.32 -8.84 7.10
N ALA A 195 2.41 -7.86 6.99
CA ALA A 195 1.06 -7.98 7.52
C ALA A 195 0.13 -8.68 6.52
N THR A 196 -0.64 -9.64 7.02
CA THR A 196 -1.78 -10.19 6.31
C THR A 196 -2.90 -9.14 6.20
N ILE A 197 -3.83 -9.32 5.26
CA ILE A 197 -5.04 -8.49 5.15
C ILE A 197 -5.82 -8.50 6.48
N ARG A 198 -5.93 -9.66 7.12
CA ARG A 198 -6.61 -9.80 8.41
C ARG A 198 -5.97 -8.95 9.51
N GLU A 199 -4.65 -8.95 9.63
CA GLU A 199 -3.93 -8.12 10.61
C GLU A 199 -4.08 -6.63 10.34
N TRP A 200 -4.08 -6.25 9.06
CA TRP A 200 -4.30 -4.86 8.65
C TRP A 200 -5.71 -4.37 9.01
N LEU A 201 -6.75 -5.17 8.74
CA LEU A 201 -8.12 -4.84 9.11
C LEU A 201 -8.33 -4.86 10.63
N LEU A 202 -7.66 -5.75 11.38
CA LEU A 202 -7.64 -5.71 12.85
C LEU A 202 -6.93 -4.48 13.40
N ALA A 203 -5.90 -3.97 12.73
CA ALA A 203 -5.29 -2.69 13.11
C ALA A 203 -6.26 -1.51 12.91
N ALA A 204 -7.03 -1.50 11.81
CA ALA A 204 -8.10 -0.54 11.61
C ALA A 204 -9.19 -0.64 12.68
N GLU A 205 -9.54 -1.86 13.11
CA GLU A 205 -10.52 -2.11 14.18
C GLU A 205 -10.14 -1.44 15.51
N TYR A 206 -8.85 -1.34 15.85
CA TYR A 206 -8.39 -0.60 17.04
C TYR A 206 -8.76 0.88 16.99
N ILE A 207 -8.70 1.49 15.81
CA ILE A 207 -9.05 2.91 15.63
C ILE A 207 -10.57 3.08 15.67
N LEU A 208 -11.29 2.24 14.92
CA LEU A 208 -12.75 2.27 14.84
C LEU A 208 -13.42 2.03 16.20
N SER A 209 -12.99 0.99 16.92
CA SER A 209 -13.57 0.60 18.21
C SER A 209 -13.32 1.62 19.31
N GLY A 210 -12.31 2.46 19.19
CA GLY A 210 -12.02 3.54 20.12
C GLY A 210 -12.76 4.84 19.80
N GLY A 211 -13.55 4.91 18.71
CA GLY A 211 -14.48 6.01 18.41
C GLY A 211 -14.14 6.84 17.17
N ASN A 212 -13.04 6.61 16.47
CA ASN A 212 -12.70 7.33 15.24
C ASN A 212 -13.14 6.52 13.99
N PRO A 213 -14.24 6.88 13.31
CA PRO A 213 -14.73 6.18 12.12
C PRO A 213 -13.95 6.57 10.84
N ASN A 214 -13.11 7.59 10.89
CA ASN A 214 -12.48 8.18 9.72
C ASN A 214 -11.14 7.50 9.41
N VAL A 215 -11.20 6.24 8.98
CA VAL A 215 -10.00 5.45 8.64
C VAL A 215 -9.96 5.21 7.14
N VAL A 216 -8.81 5.50 6.53
CA VAL A 216 -8.46 5.22 5.14
C VAL A 216 -7.33 4.19 5.13
N LEU A 217 -7.51 3.11 4.41
CA LEU A 217 -6.52 2.06 4.25
C LEU A 217 -5.54 2.40 3.12
N CYS A 218 -4.26 2.00 3.24
CA CYS A 218 -3.28 2.22 2.18
C CYS A 218 -2.39 0.98 1.97
N GLU A 219 -2.57 0.32 0.82
CA GLU A 219 -1.65 -0.71 0.34
C GLU A 219 -0.37 -0.03 -0.19
N ARG A 220 0.81 -0.50 0.27
CA ARG A 220 2.10 0.11 -0.07
C ARG A 220 3.21 -0.91 -0.41
N GLY A 221 2.81 -2.12 -0.71
CA GLY A 221 3.69 -3.25 -0.94
C GLY A 221 4.04 -4.04 0.31
N ILE A 222 4.13 -5.34 0.13
CA ILE A 222 4.53 -6.30 1.14
C ILE A 222 5.92 -6.86 0.82
N ARG A 223 6.63 -7.34 1.83
CA ARG A 223 7.91 -8.01 1.66
C ARG A 223 7.66 -9.45 1.21
N THR A 224 8.27 -9.82 0.11
CA THR A 224 8.25 -11.18 -0.44
C THR A 224 9.67 -11.66 -0.71
N PHE A 225 9.83 -12.78 -1.39
CA PHE A 225 11.13 -13.27 -1.86
C PHE A 225 11.69 -12.43 -3.03
N GLU A 226 10.86 -11.63 -3.71
CA GLU A 226 11.29 -10.80 -4.85
C GLU A 226 12.12 -9.60 -4.36
N THR A 227 13.24 -9.36 -5.02
CA THR A 227 14.20 -8.30 -4.67
C THR A 227 14.45 -7.29 -5.79
N ALA A 228 13.91 -7.51 -7.00
CA ALA A 228 14.03 -6.59 -8.12
C ALA A 228 13.22 -5.30 -7.94
N THR A 229 12.23 -5.32 -7.05
CA THR A 229 11.51 -4.14 -6.57
C THR A 229 11.64 -4.02 -5.06
N ARG A 230 11.45 -2.82 -4.52
CA ARG A 230 11.54 -2.56 -3.07
C ARG A 230 10.59 -3.44 -2.27
N ASN A 231 9.36 -3.62 -2.76
CA ASN A 231 8.33 -4.50 -2.23
C ASN A 231 7.50 -5.07 -3.38
N THR A 232 6.70 -6.07 -3.10
CA THR A 232 5.65 -6.54 -4.02
C THR A 232 4.37 -5.75 -3.75
N LEU A 233 3.96 -4.90 -4.69
CA LEU A 233 2.70 -4.16 -4.58
C LEU A 233 1.53 -5.12 -4.78
N ASP A 234 0.75 -5.35 -3.70
CA ASP A 234 -0.33 -6.35 -3.67
C ASP A 234 -1.67 -5.74 -4.12
N LEU A 235 -1.80 -5.54 -5.43
CA LEU A 235 -3.04 -4.99 -6.01
C LEU A 235 -4.23 -5.96 -5.88
N ALA A 236 -3.98 -7.27 -5.94
CA ALA A 236 -5.02 -8.27 -5.71
C ALA A 236 -5.53 -8.20 -4.27
N GLY A 237 -4.62 -8.05 -3.30
CA GLY A 237 -4.98 -7.83 -1.91
C GLY A 237 -5.75 -6.52 -1.70
N ALA A 238 -5.38 -5.43 -2.37
CA ALA A 238 -6.11 -4.17 -2.32
C ALA A 238 -7.55 -4.32 -2.85
N ALA A 239 -7.74 -5.01 -3.98
CA ALA A 239 -9.07 -5.31 -4.53
C ALA A 239 -9.90 -6.17 -3.56
N LEU A 240 -9.30 -7.22 -2.98
CA LEU A 240 -9.97 -8.07 -2.00
C LEU A 240 -10.40 -7.30 -0.74
N VAL A 241 -9.58 -6.37 -0.26
CA VAL A 241 -9.93 -5.52 0.90
C VAL A 241 -11.16 -4.68 0.61
N LYS A 242 -11.35 -4.18 -0.60
CA LYS A 242 -12.55 -3.43 -0.99
C LYS A 242 -13.83 -4.29 -0.96
N GLU A 243 -13.72 -5.61 -1.12
CA GLU A 243 -14.85 -6.53 -0.93
C GLU A 243 -15.10 -6.81 0.56
N LEU A 244 -14.04 -6.99 1.34
CA LEU A 244 -14.12 -7.37 2.75
C LEU A 244 -14.46 -6.21 3.69
N SER A 245 -14.08 -4.97 3.32
CA SER A 245 -14.20 -3.78 4.17
C SER A 245 -14.95 -2.65 3.46
N HIS A 246 -15.68 -1.88 4.24
CA HIS A 246 -16.32 -0.64 3.76
C HIS A 246 -15.39 0.58 3.79
N LEU A 247 -14.18 0.44 4.36
CA LEU A 247 -13.20 1.52 4.44
C LEU A 247 -12.60 1.82 3.05
N PRO A 248 -12.37 3.08 2.69
CA PRO A 248 -11.73 3.42 1.43
C PRO A 248 -10.27 2.95 1.40
N VAL A 249 -9.82 2.53 0.20
CA VAL A 249 -8.50 1.92 -0.01
C VAL A 249 -7.69 2.76 -1.00
N LEU A 250 -6.57 3.29 -0.53
CA LEU A 250 -5.55 3.92 -1.36
C LEU A 250 -4.43 2.93 -1.69
N VAL A 251 -3.70 3.24 -2.76
CA VAL A 251 -2.48 2.51 -3.15
C VAL A 251 -1.30 3.46 -3.21
N ASP A 252 -0.16 3.02 -2.69
CA ASP A 252 1.12 3.72 -2.70
C ASP A 252 2.10 3.04 -3.65
N PRO A 253 2.12 3.39 -4.94
CA PRO A 253 3.01 2.79 -5.92
C PRO A 253 4.47 3.21 -5.73
N SER A 254 4.74 4.38 -5.14
CA SER A 254 6.09 4.86 -4.87
C SER A 254 6.83 3.93 -3.91
N HIS A 255 6.28 3.70 -2.72
CA HIS A 255 6.87 2.77 -1.75
C HIS A 255 6.68 1.30 -2.14
N GLY A 256 5.63 0.97 -2.89
CA GLY A 256 5.39 -0.38 -3.38
C GLY A 256 6.49 -0.83 -4.33
N THR A 257 6.80 -0.02 -5.32
CA THR A 257 7.79 -0.38 -6.34
C THR A 257 9.22 0.01 -5.98
N GLY A 258 9.40 1.17 -5.32
CA GLY A 258 10.72 1.74 -5.01
C GLY A 258 11.47 2.28 -6.23
N GLN A 259 10.79 2.39 -7.38
CA GLN A 259 11.41 2.80 -8.65
C GLN A 259 10.52 3.78 -9.40
N ARG A 260 11.04 4.99 -9.66
CA ARG A 260 10.35 6.09 -10.36
C ARG A 260 9.64 5.64 -11.64
N ARG A 261 10.32 4.85 -12.48
CA ARG A 261 9.78 4.36 -13.77
C ARG A 261 8.57 3.43 -13.64
N LEU A 262 8.42 2.78 -12.48
CA LEU A 262 7.31 1.85 -12.21
C LEU A 262 6.10 2.53 -11.55
N VAL A 263 6.25 3.74 -11.03
CA VAL A 263 5.15 4.48 -10.40
C VAL A 263 3.99 4.72 -11.37
N PRO A 264 4.19 5.21 -12.60
CA PRO A 264 3.06 5.44 -13.51
C PRO A 264 2.30 4.16 -13.90
N PRO A 265 2.93 3.07 -14.38
CA PRO A 265 2.17 1.85 -14.69
C PRO A 265 1.48 1.23 -13.48
N ALA A 266 2.09 1.26 -12.29
CA ALA A 266 1.48 0.77 -11.06
C ALA A 266 0.29 1.65 -10.61
N SER A 267 0.36 2.96 -10.81
CA SER A 267 -0.75 3.90 -10.54
C SER A 267 -1.95 3.61 -11.44
N ARG A 268 -1.73 3.39 -12.74
CA ARG A 268 -2.78 3.02 -13.69
C ARG A 268 -3.43 1.69 -13.31
N ALA A 269 -2.63 0.69 -12.94
CA ALA A 269 -3.15 -0.60 -12.49
C ALA A 269 -3.98 -0.46 -11.19
N ALA A 270 -3.54 0.38 -10.25
CA ALA A 270 -4.30 0.68 -9.03
C ALA A 270 -5.64 1.38 -9.32
N ALA A 271 -5.67 2.33 -10.26
CA ALA A 271 -6.92 2.94 -10.73
C ALA A 271 -7.86 1.90 -11.37
N ALA A 272 -7.32 1.00 -12.21
CA ALA A 272 -8.09 -0.04 -12.90
C ALA A 272 -8.74 -1.07 -11.95
N ILE A 273 -8.14 -1.38 -10.80
CA ILE A 273 -8.76 -2.24 -9.77
C ILE A 273 -9.78 -1.48 -8.91
N GLY A 274 -10.03 -0.20 -9.19
CA GLY A 274 -11.00 0.62 -8.47
C GLY A 274 -10.50 1.11 -7.10
N ALA A 275 -9.21 1.38 -6.92
CA ALA A 275 -8.71 2.06 -5.72
C ALA A 275 -9.40 3.41 -5.54
N ASP A 276 -9.68 3.82 -4.29
CA ASP A 276 -10.32 5.10 -3.97
C ASP A 276 -9.33 6.28 -4.07
N GLY A 277 -8.05 5.98 -4.22
CA GLY A 277 -7.03 6.99 -4.45
C GLY A 277 -5.61 6.44 -4.50
N LEU A 278 -4.68 7.36 -4.73
CA LEU A 278 -3.25 7.08 -4.80
C LEU A 278 -2.48 8.02 -3.86
N ILE A 279 -1.37 7.54 -3.31
CA ILE A 279 -0.41 8.39 -2.61
C ILE A 279 0.95 8.28 -3.31
N ILE A 280 1.46 9.40 -3.82
CA ILE A 280 2.60 9.44 -4.75
C ILE A 280 3.67 10.39 -4.22
N GLU A 281 4.93 9.95 -4.26
CA GLU A 281 6.06 10.81 -3.94
C GLU A 281 6.45 11.67 -5.14
N VAL A 282 6.49 12.99 -4.89
CA VAL A 282 6.87 14.01 -5.88
C VAL A 282 7.88 14.95 -5.25
N HIS A 283 9.03 15.14 -5.91
CA HIS A 283 10.08 16.04 -5.47
C HIS A 283 10.50 16.98 -6.61
N PRO A 284 10.80 18.27 -6.36
CA PRO A 284 11.21 19.21 -7.41
C PRO A 284 12.47 18.77 -8.16
N CYS A 285 13.43 18.17 -7.45
CA CYS A 285 14.69 17.62 -7.96
C CYS A 285 14.91 16.24 -7.30
N PRO A 286 14.30 15.15 -7.81
CA PRO A 286 14.35 13.84 -7.14
C PRO A 286 15.76 13.30 -6.87
N ASP A 287 16.72 13.65 -7.74
CA ASP A 287 18.10 13.18 -7.62
C ASP A 287 18.88 13.91 -6.51
N GLU A 288 18.34 15.02 -5.97
CA GLU A 288 18.87 15.79 -4.83
C GLU A 288 18.09 15.54 -3.53
N ALA A 289 17.06 14.67 -3.57
CA ALA A 289 16.21 14.41 -2.42
C ALA A 289 16.98 13.75 -1.27
N TRP A 290 16.77 14.22 -0.04
CA TRP A 290 17.39 13.66 1.17
C TRP A 290 16.83 12.28 1.54
N SER A 291 15.67 11.92 0.98
CA SER A 291 15.07 10.61 1.18
C SER A 291 14.26 10.16 -0.04
N ASP A 292 14.35 8.87 -0.39
CA ASP A 292 13.53 8.15 -1.36
C ASP A 292 13.46 8.82 -2.77
N GLY A 293 14.54 9.47 -3.23
CA GLY A 293 14.61 10.14 -4.54
C GLY A 293 14.43 9.17 -5.71
N GLU A 294 14.91 7.92 -5.58
CA GLU A 294 14.82 6.90 -6.64
C GLU A 294 13.39 6.53 -7.02
N GLN A 295 12.44 6.69 -6.12
CA GLN A 295 11.02 6.39 -6.32
C GLN A 295 10.14 7.64 -6.49
N SER A 296 10.69 8.83 -6.30
CA SER A 296 9.98 10.10 -6.43
C SER A 296 9.87 10.49 -7.89
N LEU A 297 8.69 10.93 -8.33
CA LEU A 297 8.49 11.57 -9.62
C LEU A 297 8.97 13.02 -9.54
N ASP A 298 9.47 13.56 -10.66
CA ASP A 298 9.52 15.00 -10.83
C ASP A 298 8.12 15.57 -11.15
N PRO A 299 7.92 16.89 -11.04
CA PRO A 299 6.61 17.50 -11.30
C PRO A 299 6.08 17.33 -12.72
N ALA A 300 6.95 17.21 -13.73
CA ALA A 300 6.55 17.00 -15.12
C ALA A 300 6.04 15.57 -15.33
N GLN A 301 6.77 14.57 -14.80
CA GLN A 301 6.34 13.17 -14.79
C GLN A 301 5.03 12.99 -14.02
N PHE A 302 4.87 13.69 -12.89
CA PHE A 302 3.62 13.68 -12.14
C PHE A 302 2.47 14.29 -12.95
N GLY A 303 2.69 15.39 -13.65
CA GLY A 303 1.68 16.00 -14.53
C GLY A 303 1.21 15.04 -15.61
N MET A 304 2.14 14.38 -16.32
CA MET A 304 1.82 13.36 -17.34
C MET A 304 1.00 12.21 -16.75
N LEU A 305 1.36 11.72 -15.55
CA LEU A 305 0.60 10.69 -14.88
C LEU A 305 -0.83 11.15 -14.55
N MET A 306 -1.00 12.38 -14.08
CA MET A 306 -2.33 12.91 -13.77
C MET A 306 -3.21 13.05 -15.03
N ASP A 307 -2.63 13.38 -16.17
CA ASP A 307 -3.35 13.41 -17.45
C ASP A 307 -3.78 11.99 -17.88
N ASP A 308 -2.89 10.99 -17.77
CA ASP A 308 -3.22 9.59 -18.01
C ASP A 308 -4.39 9.12 -17.12
N LEU A 309 -4.36 9.43 -15.82
CA LEU A 309 -5.37 9.01 -14.86
C LEU A 309 -6.74 9.64 -15.14
N ARG A 310 -6.81 10.92 -15.57
CA ARG A 310 -8.06 11.57 -15.96
C ARG A 310 -8.74 10.90 -17.15
N LEU A 311 -7.94 10.35 -18.07
CA LEU A 311 -8.48 9.62 -19.25
C LEU A 311 -9.04 8.25 -18.84
N MET A 312 -8.51 7.63 -17.77
CA MET A 312 -8.92 6.29 -17.32
C MET A 312 -10.14 6.30 -16.41
N VAL A 313 -10.26 7.32 -15.59
CA VAL A 313 -11.34 7.48 -14.61
C VAL A 313 -12.07 8.78 -14.94
N PRO A 314 -13.11 8.74 -15.80
CA PRO A 314 -13.93 9.92 -16.04
C PRO A 314 -14.49 10.41 -14.70
N ALA A 315 -14.45 11.73 -14.47
CA ALA A 315 -15.09 12.31 -13.31
C ALA A 315 -16.56 11.86 -13.26
N CYS A 316 -17.00 11.36 -12.11
CA CYS A 316 -18.44 11.13 -11.90
C CYS A 316 -19.14 12.46 -12.06
N ALA A 317 -20.04 12.56 -13.07
CA ALA A 317 -20.80 13.76 -13.41
C ALA A 317 -21.85 14.05 -12.33
#